data_4002700baf44f5eb768d459f91b3f4f0
#
_entry.id   4002700baf44f5eb768d459f91b3f4f0
#
_cell.length_a   1.000
_cell.length_b   1.000
_cell.length_c   1.000
_cell.angle_alpha   90.00
_cell.angle_beta   90.00
_cell.angle_gamma   90.00
#
_symmetry.space_group_name_H-M   'P 1'
#
loop_
_entity.id
_entity.type
_entity.pdbx_description
1 polymer ?
#
loop_
_entity_poly.entity_id
_entity_poly.type
_entity_poly.pdbx_seq_one_letter_code
_entity_poly.pdbx_strand_id
1 'polypeptide(L)'
;MPAATVSFDHTHVISPDPKGTADWYVDRLGGKVERSVTIAGAPQIYVSFGDGAMVIVRGERPGEKAAGKTDLQWGIDHFGMRVTGDFDALCTELRTKDVKFLMEPTVINPTTRICFIEAPDGVSVELLERKD
;
A
#
# COMPACT_ATOMS: atom_id res chain seq x y z
N MET A 1 5.96 -28.01 19.04
CA MET A 1 5.84 -26.58 19.38
C MET A 1 7.05 -25.82 18.87
N PRO A 2 6.92 -24.88 17.98
CA PRO A 2 8.08 -24.11 17.54
C PRO A 2 8.62 -23.24 18.68
N ALA A 3 9.94 -23.07 18.72
CA ALA A 3 10.60 -22.23 19.70
C ALA A 3 10.40 -20.74 19.39
N ALA A 4 9.89 -20.42 18.19
CA ALA A 4 9.63 -19.06 17.74
C ALA A 4 8.25 -18.98 17.08
N THR A 5 7.67 -17.79 17.08
CA THR A 5 6.45 -17.49 16.34
C THR A 5 6.78 -16.45 15.28
N VAL A 6 6.02 -16.47 14.21
CA VAL A 6 6.21 -15.54 13.09
C VAL A 6 4.98 -14.64 13.01
N SER A 7 5.21 -13.33 12.88
CA SER A 7 4.15 -12.36 12.68
C SER A 7 4.50 -11.48 11.49
N PHE A 8 3.48 -10.87 10.89
CA PHE A 8 3.69 -10.00 9.75
C PHE A 8 4.34 -8.69 10.20
N ASP A 9 5.34 -8.21 9.46
CA ASP A 9 6.06 -6.98 9.79
C ASP A 9 5.75 -5.85 8.83
N HIS A 10 5.99 -6.05 7.54
CA HIS A 10 5.82 -4.95 6.58
C HIS A 10 5.64 -5.45 5.16
N THR A 11 5.17 -4.52 4.29
CA THR A 11 5.19 -4.67 2.84
C THR A 11 6.28 -3.75 2.31
N HIS A 12 7.13 -4.25 1.43
CA HIS A 12 8.23 -3.47 0.87
C HIS A 12 8.01 -3.30 -0.64
N VAL A 13 7.93 -2.05 -1.09
CA VAL A 13 7.74 -1.73 -2.51
C VAL A 13 8.97 -1.04 -3.06
N ILE A 14 9.20 -1.19 -4.36
CA ILE A 14 10.29 -0.54 -5.07
C ILE A 14 9.69 0.52 -5.98
N SER A 15 10.29 1.70 -6.01
CA SER A 15 9.79 2.80 -6.82
C SER A 15 10.96 3.54 -7.47
N PRO A 16 10.80 4.00 -8.73
CA PRO A 16 11.80 4.89 -9.33
C PRO A 16 11.78 6.29 -8.70
N ASP A 17 10.73 6.62 -7.95
CA ASP A 17 10.61 7.86 -7.20
C ASP A 17 10.14 7.56 -5.78
N PRO A 18 11.03 7.09 -4.89
CA PRO A 18 10.63 6.66 -3.55
C PRO A 18 9.95 7.75 -2.73
N LYS A 19 10.44 8.99 -2.81
CA LYS A 19 9.81 10.08 -2.08
C LYS A 19 8.40 10.37 -2.58
N GLY A 20 8.22 10.43 -3.89
CA GLY A 20 6.90 10.66 -4.47
C GLY A 20 5.93 9.53 -4.11
N THR A 21 6.39 8.30 -4.12
CA THR A 21 5.57 7.15 -3.74
C THR A 21 5.21 7.20 -2.26
N ALA A 22 6.18 7.49 -1.39
CA ALA A 22 5.90 7.63 0.05
C ALA A 22 4.90 8.77 0.29
N ASP A 23 5.08 9.90 -0.37
CA ASP A 23 4.17 11.04 -0.26
C ASP A 23 2.75 10.66 -0.70
N TRP A 24 2.62 9.80 -1.71
CA TRP A 24 1.32 9.30 -2.16
C TRP A 24 0.60 8.54 -1.05
N TYR A 25 1.31 7.63 -0.37
CA TYR A 25 0.72 6.86 0.74
C TYR A 25 0.34 7.76 1.91
N VAL A 26 1.14 8.79 2.18
CA VAL A 26 0.84 9.76 3.23
C VAL A 26 -0.42 10.57 2.86
N ASP A 27 -0.43 11.14 1.67
CA ASP A 27 -1.51 12.05 1.25
C ASP A 27 -2.83 11.32 1.00
N ARG A 28 -2.79 10.17 0.36
CA ARG A 28 -4.00 9.45 -0.04
C ARG A 28 -4.53 8.51 1.02
N LEU A 29 -3.65 7.86 1.75
CA LEU A 29 -4.05 6.84 2.71
C LEU A 29 -3.78 7.19 4.16
N GLY A 30 -3.29 8.40 4.43
CA GLY A 30 -3.08 8.85 5.81
C GLY A 30 -1.89 8.25 6.50
N GLY A 31 -0.90 7.76 5.74
CA GLY A 31 0.33 7.26 6.31
C GLY A 31 1.18 8.37 6.91
N LYS A 32 2.15 7.96 7.70
CA LYS A 32 3.09 8.87 8.34
C LYS A 32 4.52 8.39 8.08
N VAL A 33 5.38 9.28 7.59
CA VAL A 33 6.79 8.94 7.42
C VAL A 33 7.44 8.86 8.80
N GLU A 34 7.87 7.66 9.17
CA GLU A 34 8.57 7.45 10.44
C GLU A 34 10.08 7.66 10.28
N ARG A 35 10.62 7.38 9.10
CA ARG A 35 12.04 7.33 8.88
C ARG A 35 12.35 7.42 7.40
N SER A 36 13.42 8.14 7.07
CA SER A 36 13.93 8.22 5.71
C SER A 36 15.45 8.11 5.77
N VAL A 37 15.99 7.08 5.15
CA VAL A 37 17.42 6.75 5.23
C VAL A 37 17.92 6.31 3.87
N THR A 38 19.24 6.11 3.76
CA THR A 38 19.86 5.49 2.60
C THR A 38 20.38 4.12 3.04
N ILE A 39 19.94 3.07 2.37
CA ILE A 39 20.38 1.71 2.65
C ILE A 39 20.84 1.07 1.35
N ALA A 40 22.03 0.48 1.39
CA ALA A 40 22.62 -0.18 0.22
C ALA A 40 22.64 0.71 -1.03
N GLY A 41 22.86 2.02 -0.83
CA GLY A 41 22.98 2.98 -1.94
C GLY A 41 21.68 3.52 -2.49
N ALA A 42 20.54 3.26 -1.87
CA ALA A 42 19.24 3.75 -2.33
C ALA A 42 18.42 4.34 -1.18
N PRO A 43 17.54 5.31 -1.49
CA PRO A 43 16.61 5.83 -0.49
C PRO A 43 15.69 4.72 0.02
N GLN A 44 15.40 4.74 1.31
CA GLN A 44 14.45 3.82 1.92
C GLN A 44 13.60 4.59 2.92
N ILE A 45 12.31 4.62 2.70
CA ILE A 45 11.36 5.45 3.44
C ILE A 45 10.33 4.56 4.12
N TYR A 46 10.16 4.73 5.40
CA TYR A 46 9.26 3.92 6.22
C TYR A 46 7.97 4.71 6.47
N VAL A 47 6.86 4.20 5.94
CA VAL A 47 5.55 4.83 6.10
C VAL A 47 4.69 3.94 6.99
N SER A 48 4.32 4.48 8.16
CA SER A 48 3.49 3.73 9.09
C SER A 48 2.02 4.13 8.94
N PHE A 49 1.17 3.20 9.31
CA PHE A 49 -0.27 3.41 9.42
C PHE A 49 -0.68 3.01 10.84
N GLY A 50 -1.82 3.44 11.29
CA GLY A 50 -2.30 3.05 12.60
C GLY A 50 -2.21 1.52 12.76
N ASP A 51 -2.12 1.02 13.97
CA ASP A 51 -2.03 -0.41 14.30
C ASP A 51 -0.70 -1.06 13.94
N GLY A 52 0.34 -0.26 13.70
CA GLY A 52 1.68 -0.78 13.46
C GLY A 52 1.94 -1.32 12.05
N ALA A 53 0.97 -1.21 11.15
CA ALA A 53 1.19 -1.60 9.76
C ALA A 53 2.22 -0.67 9.11
N MET A 54 3.06 -1.23 8.25
CA MET A 54 4.17 -0.51 7.66
C MET A 54 4.29 -0.81 6.17
N VAL A 55 4.44 0.24 5.38
CA VAL A 55 4.86 0.12 3.99
C VAL A 55 6.24 0.77 3.89
N ILE A 56 7.21 0.02 3.42
CA ILE A 56 8.57 0.53 3.21
C ILE A 56 8.74 0.75 1.71
N VAL A 57 9.17 1.95 1.34
CA VAL A 57 9.39 2.32 -0.06
C VAL A 57 10.89 2.51 -0.27
N ARG A 58 11.47 1.77 -1.21
CA ARG A 58 12.88 1.98 -1.54
C ARG A 58 13.07 2.27 -3.01
N GLY A 59 14.19 2.90 -3.32
CA GLY A 59 14.63 3.07 -4.69
C GLY A 59 15.42 1.87 -5.19
N GLU A 60 15.76 1.92 -6.47
CA GLU A 60 16.61 0.94 -7.12
C GLU A 60 18.03 1.08 -6.59
N ARG A 61 18.64 -0.02 -6.18
CA ARG A 61 20.01 -0.04 -5.68
C ARG A 61 20.99 -0.16 -6.85
N PRO A 62 22.24 0.28 -6.66
CA PRO A 62 23.25 0.14 -7.72
C PRO A 62 23.31 -1.29 -8.26
N GLY A 63 23.29 -1.44 -9.58
CA GLY A 63 23.35 -2.73 -10.23
C GLY A 63 22.01 -3.45 -10.40
N GLU A 64 20.97 -2.98 -9.76
CA GLU A 64 19.62 -3.54 -9.95
C GLU A 64 18.98 -2.97 -11.20
N LYS A 65 18.04 -3.72 -11.77
CA LYS A 65 17.21 -3.26 -12.89
C LYS A 65 15.78 -3.71 -12.61
N ALA A 66 15.00 -2.83 -12.01
CA ALA A 66 13.59 -3.10 -11.76
C ALA A 66 12.80 -3.00 -13.06
N ALA A 67 11.81 -3.88 -13.22
CA ALA A 67 10.92 -3.87 -14.37
C ALA A 67 9.51 -3.55 -13.91
N GLY A 68 8.77 -2.82 -14.73
CA GLY A 68 7.38 -2.51 -14.45
C GLY A 68 6.50 -3.75 -14.51
N LYS A 69 5.44 -3.76 -13.71
CA LYS A 69 4.42 -4.79 -13.78
C LYS A 69 3.54 -4.52 -14.99
N THR A 70 3.51 -5.43 -15.94
CA THR A 70 2.77 -5.23 -17.18
C THR A 70 1.49 -6.07 -17.26
N ASP A 71 1.36 -7.11 -16.42
CA ASP A 71 0.26 -8.05 -16.53
C ASP A 71 0.12 -8.83 -15.23
N LEU A 72 -0.87 -9.71 -15.18
CA LEU A 72 -1.09 -10.61 -14.05
C LEU A 72 0.11 -11.53 -13.88
N GLN A 73 0.63 -11.60 -12.67
CA GLN A 73 1.84 -12.36 -12.37
C GLN A 73 1.60 -13.30 -11.19
N TRP A 74 2.36 -14.39 -11.20
CA TRP A 74 2.38 -15.27 -10.02
C TRP A 74 3.00 -14.53 -8.84
N GLY A 75 2.54 -14.83 -7.65
CA GLY A 75 3.05 -14.24 -6.42
C GLY A 75 2.06 -13.30 -5.79
N ILE A 76 2.54 -12.21 -5.23
CA ILE A 76 1.66 -11.25 -4.53
C ILE A 76 0.81 -10.49 -5.54
N ASP A 77 -0.51 -10.57 -5.36
CA ASP A 77 -1.48 -9.85 -6.20
C ASP A 77 -1.70 -8.42 -5.70
N HIS A 78 -1.89 -8.25 -4.42
CA HIS A 78 -2.15 -6.96 -3.80
C HIS A 78 -1.87 -7.04 -2.30
N PHE A 79 -1.94 -5.89 -1.63
CA PHE A 79 -2.04 -5.89 -0.18
C PHE A 79 -3.27 -5.08 0.24
N GLY A 80 -3.80 -5.37 1.42
CA GLY A 80 -5.04 -4.78 1.87
C GLY A 80 -4.88 -3.87 3.06
N MET A 81 -5.74 -2.84 3.11
CA MET A 81 -5.83 -1.91 4.22
C MET A 81 -7.26 -1.89 4.73
N ARG A 82 -7.43 -2.05 6.04
CA ARG A 82 -8.74 -1.94 6.65
C ARG A 82 -9.11 -0.48 6.83
N VAL A 83 -10.32 -0.13 6.39
CA VAL A 83 -10.87 1.21 6.57
C VAL A 83 -11.85 1.18 7.72
N THR A 84 -11.61 2.01 8.73
CA THR A 84 -12.55 2.24 9.81
C THR A 84 -13.10 3.65 9.66
N GLY A 85 -14.37 3.85 10.05
CA GLY A 85 -15.05 5.12 9.87
C GLY A 85 -15.84 5.16 8.57
N ASP A 86 -15.87 6.31 7.92
CA ASP A 86 -16.70 6.53 6.74
C ASP A 86 -16.00 6.08 5.46
N PHE A 87 -16.29 4.86 5.04
CA PHE A 87 -15.72 4.27 3.82
C PHE A 87 -16.10 5.07 2.57
N ASP A 88 -17.37 5.48 2.49
CA ASP A 88 -17.83 6.23 1.31
C ASP A 88 -17.17 7.60 1.19
N ALA A 89 -16.98 8.27 2.33
CA ALA A 89 -16.29 9.56 2.33
C ALA A 89 -14.84 9.43 1.90
N LEU A 90 -14.15 8.37 2.33
CA LEU A 90 -12.79 8.11 1.89
C LEU A 90 -12.75 7.89 0.38
N CYS A 91 -13.66 7.08 -0.15
CA CYS A 91 -13.70 6.82 -1.59
C CYS A 91 -13.95 8.12 -2.38
N THR A 92 -14.84 8.98 -1.90
CA THR A 92 -15.10 10.27 -2.52
C THR A 92 -13.84 11.14 -2.52
N GLU A 93 -13.15 11.21 -1.39
CA GLU A 93 -11.91 11.97 -1.28
C GLU A 93 -10.84 11.46 -2.24
N LEU A 94 -10.68 10.14 -2.33
CA LEU A 94 -9.71 9.56 -3.24
C LEU A 94 -10.02 9.90 -4.70
N ARG A 95 -11.29 9.95 -5.08
CA ARG A 95 -11.68 10.37 -6.44
C ARG A 95 -11.30 11.83 -6.70
N THR A 96 -11.44 12.71 -5.72
CA THR A 96 -11.05 14.13 -5.88
C THR A 96 -9.54 14.28 -6.01
N LYS A 97 -8.78 13.30 -5.59
CA LYS A 97 -7.31 13.25 -5.72
C LYS A 97 -6.84 12.45 -6.93
N ASP A 98 -7.76 12.20 -7.86
CA ASP A 98 -7.49 11.48 -9.11
C ASP A 98 -6.94 10.07 -8.92
N VAL A 99 -7.30 9.42 -7.83
CA VAL A 99 -6.93 8.02 -7.61
C VAL A 99 -7.79 7.15 -8.50
N LYS A 100 -7.14 6.27 -9.25
CA LYS A 100 -7.84 5.33 -10.14
C LYS A 100 -8.35 4.15 -9.33
N PHE A 101 -9.65 3.84 -9.48
CA PHE A 101 -10.23 2.64 -8.90
C PHE A 101 -10.12 1.50 -9.90
N LEU A 102 -9.43 0.44 -9.50
CA LEU A 102 -9.34 -0.78 -10.30
C LEU A 102 -10.62 -1.60 -10.14
N MET A 103 -11.26 -1.47 -8.98
CA MET A 103 -12.56 -2.07 -8.73
C MET A 103 -13.33 -1.11 -7.83
N GLU A 104 -14.54 -0.75 -8.26
CA GLU A 104 -15.42 0.14 -7.49
C GLU A 104 -15.89 -0.54 -6.21
N PRO A 105 -16.31 0.25 -5.20
CA PRO A 105 -16.83 -0.32 -3.96
C PRO A 105 -17.89 -1.38 -4.22
N THR A 106 -17.68 -2.56 -3.66
CA THR A 106 -18.50 -3.74 -3.92
C THR A 106 -18.77 -4.48 -2.62
N VAL A 107 -20.01 -4.85 -2.40
CA VAL A 107 -20.42 -5.70 -1.28
C VAL A 107 -20.06 -7.13 -1.62
N ILE A 108 -19.23 -7.78 -0.81
CA ILE A 108 -18.85 -9.17 -1.04
C ILE A 108 -19.55 -10.14 -0.08
N ASN A 109 -20.01 -9.62 1.04
CA ASN A 109 -20.86 -10.36 1.99
C ASN A 109 -21.60 -9.36 2.88
N PRO A 110 -22.54 -9.78 3.73
CA PRO A 110 -23.34 -8.83 4.51
C PRO A 110 -22.58 -7.86 5.39
N THR A 111 -21.33 -8.17 5.75
CA THR A 111 -20.55 -7.31 6.65
C THR A 111 -19.35 -6.67 6.00
N THR A 112 -19.08 -6.96 4.73
CA THR A 112 -17.80 -6.52 4.11
C THR A 112 -18.01 -5.88 2.74
N ARG A 113 -17.45 -4.69 2.57
CA ARG A 113 -17.32 -4.04 1.26
C ARG A 113 -15.84 -3.85 0.97
N ILE A 114 -15.48 -3.94 -0.29
CA ILE A 114 -14.11 -3.74 -0.74
C ILE A 114 -14.09 -2.86 -1.98
N CYS A 115 -12.94 -2.23 -2.20
CA CYS A 115 -12.59 -1.66 -3.50
C CYS A 115 -11.09 -1.86 -3.70
N PHE A 116 -10.64 -1.71 -4.93
CA PHE A 116 -9.22 -1.75 -5.26
C PHE A 116 -8.84 -0.43 -5.90
N ILE A 117 -7.73 0.14 -5.46
CA ILE A 117 -7.19 1.37 -6.04
C ILE A 117 -5.79 1.11 -6.57
N GLU A 118 -5.38 1.92 -7.54
CA GLU A 118 -4.04 1.84 -8.10
C GLU A 118 -3.10 2.81 -7.39
N ALA A 119 -2.11 2.25 -6.71
CA ALA A 119 -1.02 3.01 -6.12
C ALA A 119 0.10 3.18 -7.16
N PRO A 120 1.12 4.01 -6.88
CA PRO A 120 2.24 4.17 -7.82
C PRO A 120 2.87 2.85 -8.23
N ASP A 121 3.36 2.82 -9.46
CA ASP A 121 4.07 1.69 -10.05
C ASP A 121 3.21 0.43 -10.20
N GLY A 122 1.92 0.63 -10.39
CA GLY A 122 0.99 -0.47 -10.65
C GLY A 122 0.67 -1.33 -9.44
N VAL A 123 0.98 -0.87 -8.24
CA VAL A 123 0.66 -1.61 -7.03
C VAL A 123 -0.85 -1.53 -6.78
N SER A 124 -1.47 -2.69 -6.61
CA SER A 124 -2.89 -2.79 -6.30
C SER A 124 -3.08 -2.78 -4.79
N VAL A 125 -3.91 -1.87 -4.30
CA VAL A 125 -4.23 -1.77 -2.87
C VAL A 125 -5.72 -2.03 -2.69
N GLU A 126 -6.04 -3.01 -1.86
CA GLU A 126 -7.42 -3.27 -1.47
C GLU A 126 -7.77 -2.40 -0.27
N LEU A 127 -8.91 -1.72 -0.34
CA LEU A 127 -9.47 -1.03 0.82
C LEU A 127 -10.69 -1.83 1.24
N LEU A 128 -10.74 -2.24 2.49
CA LEU A 128 -11.85 -3.04 2.95
C LEU A 128 -12.49 -2.48 4.22
N GLU A 129 -13.82 -2.45 4.18
CA GLU A 129 -14.66 -2.11 5.32
C GLU A 129 -15.26 -3.40 5.84
N ARG A 130 -15.03 -3.69 7.10
CA ARG A 130 -15.63 -4.86 7.74
C ARG A 130 -16.43 -4.40 8.94
N LYS A 131 -17.75 -4.64 8.90
CA LYS A 131 -18.65 -4.32 9.99
C LYS A 131 -18.79 -5.54 10.89
N ASP A 132 -18.47 -5.36 12.12
CA ASP A 132 -18.54 -6.42 13.14
C ASP A 132 -19.98 -6.64 13.61
#